data_77807a75b6281e5dd7470e7ab2158b69
#
_entry.id   77807a75b6281e5dd7470e7ab2158b69
#
_cell.length_a   1.000
_cell.length_b   1.000
_cell.length_c   1.000
_cell.angle_alpha   90.00
_cell.angle_beta   90.00
_cell.angle_gamma   90.00
#
_symmetry.space_group_name_H-M   'P 1'
#
loop_
_entity.id
_entity.type
_entity.pdbx_description
1 polymer ?
#
loop_
_entity_poly.entity_id
_entity_poly.type
_entity_poly.pdbx_seq_one_letter_code
_entity_poly.pdbx_strand_id
1 'polypeptide(L)'
;MGRLRALAAVLAAVVLAACQAEPTGVEPPPARQAPFDHVIVLFLENRSFDHLFGTYPGADGIAAYRGKQTDKDGAPYAVLPAPLGRDAKPDPRFPANLPNAPFAMQRFVGPYDPTNNPIHRFYHMQRQYAAGPDGVPMGRWVAEGTSGGTSMGYYERSAIPAQWRLAAEFVLLDRYFQSIHGGSLANHFFLISASVARAPDEPAEHRAQLAPDGRVVKDGDVTPDGYVVNNMDPPYPPQRVRDILRVPQTLPTIADRLDAARVSWAWYATGWGGGADAVRQGLMPHHNPFQYVKRIMETPEGRSHIRDASEFTTALRDGSLPSVAFVKPHAKDNAHPATSTVGGGDRWVGDMVREIMASRYWPRVVVVITYDEGGGWFDHVKPPVVDRFGLGSRVPTLIVSPYARRGAIGHGLYDHASILKLIEWRFALEPLTERDRGAATFLEALDFSQSPRPPVPLPQ
;
A
#
# COMPACT_ATOMS: atom_id res chain seq x y z
N MET A 1 -6.94 -53.36 -53.16
CA MET A 1 -5.64 -53.57 -52.48
C MET A 1 -5.02 -52.20 -52.26
N GLY A 2 -5.14 -51.63 -51.10
CA GLY A 2 -4.59 -50.30 -50.77
C GLY A 2 -4.49 -50.17 -49.28
N ARG A 3 -3.27 -50.19 -48.77
CA ARG A 3 -2.97 -50.13 -47.31
C ARG A 3 -3.15 -48.72 -46.74
N LEU A 4 -4.02 -48.59 -45.75
CA LEU A 4 -4.06 -47.41 -44.87
C LEU A 4 -2.76 -47.34 -44.04
N ARG A 5 -2.10 -46.21 -44.05
CA ARG A 5 -1.06 -45.85 -43.08
C ARG A 5 -1.67 -44.91 -42.06
N ALA A 6 -1.76 -45.37 -40.81
CA ALA A 6 -2.11 -44.55 -39.66
C ALA A 6 -0.88 -43.74 -39.24
N LEU A 7 -1.01 -42.40 -39.17
CA LEU A 7 -0.05 -41.53 -38.49
C LEU A 7 -0.44 -41.44 -37.02
N ALA A 8 0.41 -41.96 -36.14
CA ALA A 8 0.33 -41.73 -34.70
C ALA A 8 0.97 -40.39 -34.38
N ALA A 9 0.16 -39.45 -33.92
CA ALA A 9 0.66 -38.18 -33.35
C ALA A 9 1.10 -38.45 -31.89
N VAL A 10 2.39 -38.31 -31.63
CA VAL A 10 2.95 -38.32 -30.29
C VAL A 10 2.81 -36.90 -29.72
N LEU A 11 1.88 -36.73 -28.78
CA LEU A 11 1.79 -35.53 -27.96
C LEU A 11 2.91 -35.62 -26.90
N ALA A 12 3.96 -34.78 -27.04
CA ALA A 12 4.95 -34.58 -26.01
C ALA A 12 4.37 -33.60 -24.99
N ALA A 13 3.92 -34.09 -23.85
CA ALA A 13 3.58 -33.28 -22.68
C ALA A 13 4.89 -32.80 -22.04
N VAL A 14 5.22 -31.53 -22.23
CA VAL A 14 6.30 -30.88 -21.48
C VAL A 14 5.74 -30.54 -20.10
N VAL A 15 6.07 -31.37 -19.12
CA VAL A 15 5.85 -31.07 -17.71
C VAL A 15 6.88 -30.02 -17.30
N LEU A 16 6.47 -28.77 -17.20
CA LEU A 16 7.24 -27.72 -16.50
C LEU A 16 7.21 -28.04 -15.00
N ALA A 17 8.25 -28.69 -14.53
CA ALA A 17 8.54 -28.80 -13.11
C ALA A 17 8.95 -27.40 -12.63
N ALA A 18 7.99 -26.63 -12.12
CA ALA A 18 8.29 -25.48 -11.28
C ALA A 18 8.99 -26.03 -10.03
N CYS A 19 10.27 -25.73 -9.86
CA CYS A 19 10.96 -25.90 -8.59
C CYS A 19 10.27 -25.02 -7.56
N GLN A 20 9.29 -25.57 -6.87
CA GLN A 20 8.85 -25.04 -5.59
C GLN A 20 9.96 -25.38 -4.61
N ALA A 21 10.70 -24.37 -4.18
CA ALA A 21 11.54 -24.50 -3.02
C ALA A 21 10.62 -24.90 -1.85
N GLU A 22 10.82 -26.10 -1.32
CA GLU A 22 10.08 -26.52 -0.13
C GLU A 22 10.38 -25.54 1.01
N PRO A 23 9.36 -24.98 1.65
CA PRO A 23 9.58 -24.15 2.84
C PRO A 23 10.11 -25.08 3.94
N THR A 24 11.40 -24.99 4.26
CA THR A 24 11.96 -25.55 5.49
C THR A 24 11.45 -24.72 6.66
N GLY A 25 10.19 -24.85 7.00
CA GLY A 25 9.55 -24.09 8.06
C GLY A 25 8.83 -25.01 9.02
N VAL A 26 9.15 -24.90 10.30
CA VAL A 26 8.31 -25.37 11.39
C VAL A 26 6.91 -24.81 11.13
N GLU A 27 5.91 -25.65 11.07
CA GLU A 27 4.52 -25.25 10.87
C GLU A 27 4.15 -24.22 11.94
N PRO A 28 3.55 -23.08 11.60
CA PRO A 28 3.23 -22.07 12.60
C PRO A 28 2.28 -22.67 13.65
N PRO A 29 2.43 -22.29 14.93
CA PRO A 29 1.55 -22.82 15.97
C PRO A 29 0.09 -22.48 15.67
N PRO A 30 -0.87 -23.23 16.23
CA PRO A 30 -2.27 -22.86 16.15
C PRO A 30 -2.46 -21.39 16.57
N ALA A 31 -3.28 -20.63 15.88
CA ALA A 31 -3.46 -19.19 16.05
C ALA A 31 -3.61 -18.75 17.52
N ARG A 32 -4.34 -19.52 18.32
CA ARG A 32 -4.56 -19.27 19.76
C ARG A 32 -3.30 -19.40 20.62
N GLN A 33 -2.25 -20.06 20.13
CA GLN A 33 -0.97 -20.27 20.82
C GLN A 33 0.12 -19.31 20.35
N ALA A 34 -0.15 -18.46 19.38
CA ALA A 34 0.80 -17.46 18.93
C ALA A 34 1.19 -16.53 20.08
N PRO A 35 2.48 -16.20 20.25
CA PRO A 35 2.97 -15.45 21.41
C PRO A 35 2.66 -13.95 21.34
N PHE A 36 1.87 -13.50 20.40
CA PHE A 36 1.42 -12.09 20.28
C PHE A 36 -0.09 -12.01 20.33
N ASP A 37 -0.61 -10.93 20.85
CA ASP A 37 -2.05 -10.65 20.95
C ASP A 37 -2.39 -9.21 20.54
N HIS A 38 -1.41 -8.49 20.00
CA HIS A 38 -1.59 -7.18 19.42
C HIS A 38 -1.07 -7.15 17.97
N VAL A 39 -1.88 -6.62 17.07
CA VAL A 39 -1.53 -6.29 15.68
C VAL A 39 -1.65 -4.79 15.51
N ILE A 40 -0.55 -4.12 15.14
CA ILE A 40 -0.53 -2.68 14.87
C ILE A 40 -0.21 -2.49 13.40
N VAL A 41 -1.02 -1.70 12.70
CA VAL A 41 -0.81 -1.33 11.30
C VAL A 41 -0.48 0.15 11.24
N LEU A 42 0.77 0.49 10.90
CA LEU A 42 1.20 1.85 10.60
C LEU A 42 1.03 2.07 9.08
N PHE A 43 0.07 2.90 8.69
CA PHE A 43 -0.39 2.99 7.30
C PHE A 43 -0.09 4.38 6.73
N LEU A 44 0.98 4.47 5.93
CA LEU A 44 1.51 5.69 5.33
C LEU A 44 0.89 5.94 3.94
N GLU A 45 1.45 6.92 3.20
CA GLU A 45 0.88 7.45 1.97
C GLU A 45 1.89 7.50 0.82
N ASN A 46 1.47 6.95 -0.30
CA ASN A 46 1.88 7.28 -1.67
C ASN A 46 3.37 7.13 -1.97
N ARG A 47 3.94 5.92 -1.72
CA ARG A 47 5.31 5.59 -2.15
C ARG A 47 5.39 4.17 -2.70
N SER A 48 5.99 4.02 -3.89
CA SER A 48 6.29 2.69 -4.43
C SER A 48 7.48 2.04 -3.73
N PHE A 49 7.60 0.73 -3.88
CA PHE A 49 8.73 -0.02 -3.35
C PHE A 49 10.06 0.47 -3.93
N ASP A 50 10.15 0.60 -5.24
CA ASP A 50 11.39 1.07 -5.89
C ASP A 50 11.77 2.48 -5.49
N HIS A 51 10.79 3.34 -5.20
CA HIS A 51 11.06 4.71 -4.76
C HIS A 51 11.83 4.78 -3.44
N LEU A 52 11.62 3.81 -2.51
CA LEU A 52 12.24 3.83 -1.18
C LEU A 52 13.20 2.67 -0.92
N PHE A 53 12.97 1.51 -1.51
CA PHE A 53 13.76 0.29 -1.29
C PHE A 53 14.31 -0.33 -2.58
N GLY A 54 14.16 0.34 -3.72
CA GLY A 54 14.63 -0.17 -5.01
C GLY A 54 16.12 -0.47 -5.09
N THR A 55 16.92 0.07 -4.15
CA THR A 55 18.36 -0.22 -4.04
C THR A 55 18.72 -1.04 -2.81
N TYR A 56 17.72 -1.61 -2.10
CA TYR A 56 17.99 -2.41 -0.91
C TYR A 56 18.68 -3.73 -1.29
N PRO A 57 19.81 -4.08 -0.65
CA PRO A 57 20.58 -5.27 -1.00
C PRO A 57 19.78 -6.56 -0.81
N GLY A 58 19.74 -7.40 -1.84
CA GLY A 58 19.04 -8.69 -1.83
C GLY A 58 17.56 -8.65 -2.16
N ALA A 59 16.95 -7.46 -2.23
CA ALA A 59 15.56 -7.30 -2.68
C ALA A 59 15.45 -7.36 -4.22
N ASP A 60 14.25 -7.71 -4.72
CA ASP A 60 13.89 -7.55 -6.13
C ASP A 60 13.80 -6.06 -6.46
N GLY A 61 14.95 -5.44 -6.72
CA GLY A 61 15.13 -4.01 -6.78
C GLY A 61 15.33 -3.48 -8.20
N ILE A 62 15.40 -2.16 -8.28
CA ILE A 62 15.41 -1.36 -9.51
C ILE A 62 16.58 -1.70 -10.45
N ALA A 63 17.67 -2.29 -9.94
CA ALA A 63 18.80 -2.74 -10.74
C ALA A 63 18.43 -3.86 -11.74
N ALA A 64 17.31 -4.53 -11.56
CA ALA A 64 16.78 -5.51 -12.50
C ALA A 64 16.12 -4.88 -13.73
N TYR A 65 15.68 -3.63 -13.67
CA TYR A 65 15.00 -2.94 -14.77
C TYR A 65 15.94 -2.65 -15.93
N ARG A 66 15.52 -3.01 -17.15
CA ARG A 66 16.27 -2.80 -18.41
C ARG A 66 15.48 -2.01 -19.44
N GLY A 67 14.19 -1.71 -19.16
CA GLY A 67 13.31 -1.03 -20.08
C GLY A 67 13.61 0.46 -20.24
N LYS A 68 12.98 1.05 -21.23
CA LYS A 68 13.01 2.49 -21.51
C LYS A 68 11.60 3.07 -21.39
N GLN A 69 11.53 4.29 -20.89
CA GLN A 69 10.28 5.05 -20.94
C GLN A 69 10.04 5.57 -22.35
N THR A 70 8.80 5.58 -22.77
CA THR A 70 8.38 5.99 -24.11
C THR A 70 7.44 7.20 -24.03
N ASP A 71 7.31 7.91 -25.13
CA ASP A 71 6.27 8.91 -25.31
C ASP A 71 4.88 8.27 -25.57
N LYS A 72 3.89 9.12 -25.85
CA LYS A 72 2.52 8.67 -26.11
C LYS A 72 2.39 7.86 -27.39
N ASP A 73 3.27 8.10 -28.37
CA ASP A 73 3.30 7.40 -29.65
C ASP A 73 4.11 6.10 -29.58
N GLY A 74 4.76 5.84 -28.45
CA GLY A 74 5.55 4.62 -28.19
C GLY A 74 7.02 4.75 -28.55
N ALA A 75 7.50 5.93 -28.97
CA ALA A 75 8.92 6.14 -29.23
C ALA A 75 9.71 6.31 -27.93
N PRO A 76 10.87 5.64 -27.77
CA PRO A 76 11.71 5.81 -26.58
C PRO A 76 12.20 7.26 -26.45
N TYR A 77 12.11 7.83 -25.25
CA TYR A 77 12.76 9.10 -24.97
C TYR A 77 14.27 8.98 -25.09
N ALA A 78 14.93 9.94 -25.76
CA ALA A 78 16.40 10.04 -25.77
C ALA A 78 16.94 10.37 -24.37
N VAL A 79 16.25 11.29 -23.68
CA VAL A 79 16.43 11.65 -22.26
C VAL A 79 15.06 11.73 -21.62
N LEU A 80 14.95 11.59 -20.30
CA LEU A 80 13.67 11.78 -19.62
C LEU A 80 13.13 13.19 -19.87
N PRO A 81 11.81 13.35 -20.06
CA PRO A 81 11.20 14.68 -20.00
C PRO A 81 11.57 15.38 -18.69
N ALA A 82 11.67 16.71 -18.75
CA ALA A 82 12.05 17.50 -17.58
C ALA A 82 11.23 17.10 -16.35
N PRO A 83 11.84 16.79 -15.20
CA PRO A 83 11.12 16.61 -13.95
C PRO A 83 10.33 17.88 -13.60
N LEU A 84 9.08 17.70 -13.20
CA LEU A 84 8.21 18.83 -12.86
C LEU A 84 8.16 19.05 -11.35
N GLY A 85 8.15 20.31 -10.95
CA GLY A 85 7.92 20.76 -9.59
C GLY A 85 6.44 20.74 -9.21
N ARG A 86 6.12 21.23 -8.00
CA ARG A 86 4.74 21.31 -7.47
C ARG A 86 3.82 22.22 -8.28
N ASP A 87 4.38 23.18 -8.98
CA ASP A 87 3.68 24.11 -9.88
C ASP A 87 3.49 23.57 -11.30
N ALA A 88 3.80 22.29 -11.52
CA ALA A 88 3.77 21.61 -12.82
C ALA A 88 4.70 22.23 -13.86
N LYS A 89 5.71 23.00 -13.47
CA LYS A 89 6.76 23.53 -14.33
C LYS A 89 8.05 22.73 -14.16
N PRO A 90 8.98 22.79 -15.14
CA PRO A 90 10.30 22.20 -14.99
C PRO A 90 10.97 22.65 -13.69
N ASP A 91 11.37 21.70 -12.86
CA ASP A 91 12.02 21.96 -11.59
C ASP A 91 13.51 22.25 -11.82
N PRO A 92 14.02 23.45 -11.52
CA PRO A 92 15.37 23.87 -11.82
C PRO A 92 16.45 23.12 -11.02
N ARG A 93 16.06 22.34 -10.01
CA ARG A 93 16.98 21.50 -9.25
C ARG A 93 17.52 20.33 -10.06
N PHE A 94 16.82 19.92 -11.12
CA PHE A 94 17.20 18.79 -11.95
C PHE A 94 17.94 19.23 -13.22
N PRO A 95 18.92 18.45 -13.71
CA PRO A 95 19.56 18.71 -15.00
C PRO A 95 18.59 18.43 -16.17
N ALA A 96 18.78 19.13 -17.27
CA ALA A 96 17.93 19.00 -18.46
C ALA A 96 18.10 17.67 -19.23
N ASN A 97 19.13 16.89 -18.93
CA ASN A 97 19.54 15.70 -19.70
C ASN A 97 19.60 14.44 -18.84
N LEU A 98 18.63 14.24 -17.96
CA LEU A 98 18.52 12.99 -17.20
C LEU A 98 18.40 11.79 -18.16
N PRO A 99 19.21 10.73 -17.97
CA PRO A 99 19.09 9.52 -18.76
C PRO A 99 17.68 8.92 -18.69
N ASN A 100 17.23 8.27 -19.75
CA ASN A 100 15.96 7.53 -19.74
C ASN A 100 16.09 6.24 -18.90
N ALA A 101 16.14 6.41 -17.60
CA ALA A 101 16.26 5.36 -16.59
C ALA A 101 15.88 5.92 -15.21
N PRO A 102 15.60 5.08 -14.21
CA PRO A 102 15.48 5.52 -12.81
C PRO A 102 16.77 6.21 -12.32
N PHE A 103 16.62 7.22 -11.45
CA PHE A 103 17.75 8.01 -10.96
C PHE A 103 17.66 8.32 -9.46
N ALA A 104 18.82 8.50 -8.82
CA ALA A 104 18.91 8.83 -7.40
C ALA A 104 18.46 10.28 -7.14
N MET A 105 17.27 10.44 -6.57
CA MET A 105 16.58 11.72 -6.42
C MET A 105 17.24 12.63 -5.37
N GLN A 106 17.79 12.06 -4.30
CA GLN A 106 18.44 12.83 -3.22
C GLN A 106 19.64 13.67 -3.67
N ARG A 107 20.15 13.44 -4.89
CA ARG A 107 21.20 14.30 -5.48
C ARG A 107 20.69 15.70 -5.84
N PHE A 108 19.38 15.85 -5.99
CA PHE A 108 18.71 17.06 -6.45
C PHE A 108 17.69 17.58 -5.44
N VAL A 109 16.98 16.65 -4.78
CA VAL A 109 15.88 16.93 -3.85
C VAL A 109 16.14 16.15 -2.58
N GLY A 110 16.39 16.84 -1.48
CA GLY A 110 16.62 16.22 -0.19
C GLY A 110 15.39 15.51 0.36
N PRO A 111 15.55 14.65 1.39
CA PRO A 111 14.43 13.88 1.93
C PRO A 111 13.36 14.73 2.61
N TYR A 112 13.66 15.95 2.99
CA TYR A 112 12.74 16.92 3.61
C TYR A 112 12.25 18.00 2.64
N ASP A 113 12.63 17.92 1.37
CA ASP A 113 12.18 18.87 0.36
C ASP A 113 10.86 18.39 -0.28
N PRO A 114 9.95 19.32 -0.59
CA PRO A 114 8.72 18.97 -1.28
C PRO A 114 8.98 18.58 -2.74
N THR A 115 8.20 17.62 -3.22
CA THR A 115 8.22 17.15 -4.60
C THR A 115 6.89 17.38 -5.29
N ASN A 116 6.86 17.17 -6.62
CA ASN A 116 5.60 17.01 -7.35
C ASN A 116 4.82 15.81 -6.78
N ASN A 117 3.51 15.83 -6.95
CA ASN A 117 2.62 14.73 -6.64
C ASN A 117 2.22 14.02 -7.94
N PRO A 118 2.85 12.90 -8.31
CA PRO A 118 2.54 12.20 -9.55
C PRO A 118 1.10 11.69 -9.54
N ILE A 119 0.48 11.59 -10.72
CA ILE A 119 -0.88 11.06 -10.84
C ILE A 119 -0.94 9.59 -10.43
N HIS A 120 -1.92 9.23 -9.61
CA HIS A 120 -2.13 7.89 -9.07
C HIS A 120 -3.64 7.54 -9.08
N ARG A 121 -4.24 7.52 -10.27
CA ARG A 121 -5.67 7.23 -10.48
C ARG A 121 -5.84 5.88 -11.19
N PHE A 122 -6.96 5.23 -10.94
CA PHE A 122 -7.24 3.85 -11.35
C PHE A 122 -6.90 3.54 -12.81
N TYR A 123 -7.41 4.31 -13.73
CA TYR A 123 -7.17 4.07 -15.16
C TYR A 123 -5.80 4.54 -15.64
N HIS A 124 -5.20 5.53 -15.00
CA HIS A 124 -3.84 5.99 -15.32
C HIS A 124 -2.80 4.94 -14.96
N MET A 125 -2.90 4.35 -13.76
CA MET A 125 -1.97 3.31 -13.32
C MET A 125 -1.99 2.10 -14.26
N GLN A 126 -3.18 1.66 -14.70
CA GLN A 126 -3.28 0.55 -15.65
C GLN A 126 -2.52 0.81 -16.96
N ARG A 127 -2.57 2.05 -17.48
CA ARG A 127 -1.82 2.43 -18.69
C ARG A 127 -0.32 2.56 -18.43
N GLN A 128 0.08 3.02 -17.24
CA GLN A 128 1.50 3.12 -16.86
C GLN A 128 2.21 1.77 -16.90
N TYR A 129 1.50 0.68 -16.58
CA TYR A 129 2.06 -0.69 -16.55
C TYR A 129 2.25 -1.34 -17.92
N ALA A 130 1.80 -0.70 -18.98
CA ALA A 130 1.98 -1.22 -20.33
C ALA A 130 3.47 -1.32 -20.71
N ALA A 131 3.77 -2.29 -21.58
CA ALA A 131 5.12 -2.46 -22.10
C ALA A 131 5.52 -1.29 -23.02
N GLY A 132 6.80 -0.96 -23.00
CA GLY A 132 7.46 -0.15 -24.02
C GLY A 132 7.66 -0.92 -25.33
N PRO A 133 8.23 -0.29 -26.35
CA PRO A 133 8.48 -0.93 -27.65
C PRO A 133 9.52 -2.05 -27.58
N ASP A 134 10.34 -2.09 -26.55
CA ASP A 134 11.26 -3.16 -26.20
C ASP A 134 10.59 -4.40 -25.60
N GLY A 135 9.25 -4.35 -25.43
CA GLY A 135 8.46 -5.42 -24.81
C GLY A 135 8.60 -5.49 -23.29
N VAL A 136 9.40 -4.62 -22.68
CA VAL A 136 9.58 -4.59 -21.21
C VAL A 136 8.37 -3.87 -20.58
N PRO A 137 7.69 -4.47 -19.60
CA PRO A 137 6.61 -3.81 -18.87
C PRO A 137 7.04 -2.51 -18.22
N MET A 138 6.09 -1.66 -17.82
CA MET A 138 6.31 -0.39 -17.11
C MET A 138 6.98 0.70 -17.98
N GLY A 139 6.96 0.55 -19.30
CA GLY A 139 7.60 1.48 -20.22
C GLY A 139 6.82 2.76 -20.51
N ARG A 140 5.56 2.86 -20.09
CA ARG A 140 4.68 4.01 -20.33
C ARG A 140 4.46 4.91 -19.11
N TRP A 141 5.24 4.72 -18.06
CA TRP A 141 5.04 5.41 -16.79
C TRP A 141 5.08 6.93 -16.91
N VAL A 142 6.06 7.44 -17.63
CA VAL A 142 6.24 8.88 -17.83
C VAL A 142 5.19 9.44 -18.79
N ALA A 143 4.88 8.74 -19.88
CA ALA A 143 3.89 9.18 -20.87
C ALA A 143 2.46 9.29 -20.33
N GLU A 144 2.09 8.38 -19.44
CA GLU A 144 0.76 8.35 -18.80
C GLU A 144 0.77 9.12 -17.46
N GLY A 145 1.92 9.65 -17.04
CA GLY A 145 2.07 10.45 -15.83
C GLY A 145 1.84 11.94 -16.04
N THR A 146 1.86 12.71 -14.95
CA THR A 146 1.69 14.17 -14.94
C THR A 146 2.89 14.91 -14.35
N SER A 147 3.98 14.21 -14.05
CA SER A 147 5.14 14.76 -13.33
C SER A 147 6.43 14.79 -14.15
N GLY A 148 6.33 14.51 -15.48
CA GLY A 148 7.53 14.35 -16.31
C GLY A 148 8.43 13.25 -15.77
N GLY A 149 9.74 13.46 -15.81
CA GLY A 149 10.73 12.51 -15.31
C GLY A 149 10.74 12.35 -13.78
N THR A 150 10.04 13.19 -13.01
CA THR A 150 10.06 13.16 -11.52
C THR A 150 9.69 11.79 -10.97
N SER A 151 8.69 11.12 -11.57
CA SER A 151 8.21 9.82 -11.11
C SER A 151 9.24 8.70 -11.19
N MET A 152 10.32 8.87 -11.98
CA MET A 152 11.42 7.89 -12.12
C MET A 152 12.48 8.01 -11.02
N GLY A 153 12.35 8.99 -10.13
CA GLY A 153 13.29 9.21 -9.03
C GLY A 153 13.11 8.19 -7.91
N TYR A 154 14.22 7.78 -7.28
CA TYR A 154 14.24 6.96 -6.09
C TYR A 154 15.16 7.56 -5.02
N TYR A 155 14.91 7.19 -3.76
CA TYR A 155 15.75 7.54 -2.62
C TYR A 155 16.55 6.33 -2.14
N GLU A 156 17.72 6.60 -1.56
CA GLU A 156 18.60 5.59 -0.98
C GLU A 156 18.57 5.64 0.54
N ARG A 157 19.28 4.74 1.19
CA ARG A 157 19.36 4.59 2.65
C ARG A 157 19.46 5.90 3.44
N SER A 158 20.26 6.86 2.95
CA SER A 158 20.49 8.12 3.66
C SER A 158 19.26 9.01 3.78
N ALA A 159 18.27 8.82 2.91
CA ALA A 159 17.03 9.59 2.92
C ALA A 159 15.97 9.04 3.90
N ILE A 160 16.02 7.72 4.18
CA ILE A 160 15.07 7.03 5.06
C ILE A 160 15.79 6.08 6.02
N PRO A 161 16.71 6.60 6.85
CA PRO A 161 17.59 5.77 7.68
C PRO A 161 16.86 4.90 8.70
N ALA A 162 15.70 5.35 9.23
CA ALA A 162 14.94 4.60 10.21
C ALA A 162 14.31 3.35 9.58
N GLN A 163 13.64 3.49 8.44
CA GLN A 163 13.01 2.36 7.74
C GLN A 163 14.06 1.37 7.21
N TRP A 164 15.20 1.83 6.70
CA TRP A 164 16.28 0.93 6.28
C TRP A 164 16.90 0.21 7.48
N ARG A 165 17.00 0.86 8.63
CA ARG A 165 17.44 0.18 9.87
C ARG A 165 16.45 -0.89 10.30
N LEU A 166 15.15 -0.61 10.22
CA LEU A 166 14.10 -1.58 10.50
C LEU A 166 14.17 -2.77 9.54
N ALA A 167 14.37 -2.56 8.25
CA ALA A 167 14.55 -3.62 7.27
C ALA A 167 15.77 -4.51 7.59
N ALA A 168 16.87 -3.92 8.05
CA ALA A 168 18.09 -4.66 8.45
C ALA A 168 17.93 -5.46 9.75
N GLU A 169 17.02 -5.08 10.63
CA GLU A 169 16.78 -5.77 11.90
C GLU A 169 15.55 -6.67 11.90
N PHE A 170 14.61 -6.46 11.01
CA PHE A 170 13.35 -7.19 10.94
C PHE A 170 13.14 -7.71 9.52
N VAL A 171 11.90 -7.77 9.01
CA VAL A 171 11.61 -8.33 7.69
C VAL A 171 11.12 -7.24 6.75
N LEU A 172 11.74 -7.16 5.58
CA LEU A 172 11.26 -6.39 4.43
C LEU A 172 10.51 -7.33 3.48
N LEU A 173 9.33 -6.93 3.01
CA LEU A 173 8.60 -7.66 1.97
C LEU A 173 8.80 -6.94 0.63
N ASP A 174 9.42 -7.60 -0.34
CA ASP A 174 9.73 -7.00 -1.65
C ASP A 174 8.71 -7.34 -2.75
N ARG A 175 7.68 -8.10 -2.42
CA ARG A 175 6.55 -8.43 -3.30
C ARG A 175 5.20 -8.15 -2.63
N TYR A 176 5.15 -7.08 -1.85
CA TYR A 176 3.90 -6.56 -1.30
C TYR A 176 3.35 -5.47 -2.23
N PHE A 177 2.12 -5.63 -2.66
CA PHE A 177 1.46 -4.78 -3.64
C PHE A 177 0.29 -4.00 -3.00
N GLN A 178 0.01 -2.79 -3.49
CA GLN A 178 -1.29 -2.18 -3.22
C GLN A 178 -2.41 -3.07 -3.79
N SER A 179 -3.54 -3.14 -3.13
CA SER A 179 -4.59 -4.15 -3.45
C SER A 179 -5.37 -3.86 -4.72
N ILE A 180 -5.41 -2.61 -5.15
CA ILE A 180 -6.14 -2.14 -6.34
C ILE A 180 -5.33 -1.07 -7.04
N HIS A 181 -5.41 -0.99 -8.38
CA HIS A 181 -5.02 0.23 -9.07
C HIS A 181 -5.82 1.42 -8.54
N GLY A 182 -5.25 2.61 -8.46
CA GLY A 182 -6.00 3.81 -8.11
C GLY A 182 -5.70 4.39 -6.74
N GLY A 183 -6.58 5.26 -6.31
CA GLY A 183 -6.32 6.17 -5.21
C GLY A 183 -6.38 5.57 -3.81
N SER A 184 -5.98 6.41 -2.85
CA SER A 184 -5.84 6.04 -1.44
C SER A 184 -7.13 5.45 -0.86
N LEU A 185 -8.31 6.06 -1.12
CA LEU A 185 -9.57 5.58 -0.57
C LEU A 185 -9.84 4.11 -0.90
N ALA A 186 -9.64 3.70 -2.16
CA ALA A 186 -9.89 2.33 -2.59
C ALA A 186 -8.97 1.34 -1.86
N ASN A 187 -7.69 1.68 -1.68
CA ASN A 187 -6.73 0.85 -0.95
C ASN A 187 -7.02 0.83 0.57
N HIS A 188 -7.51 1.94 1.15
CA HIS A 188 -7.99 1.96 2.53
C HIS A 188 -9.21 1.05 2.73
N PHE A 189 -10.12 0.99 1.75
CA PHE A 189 -11.24 0.06 1.79
C PHE A 189 -10.78 -1.39 1.71
N PHE A 190 -9.80 -1.71 0.87
CA PHE A 190 -9.23 -3.06 0.84
C PHE A 190 -8.64 -3.47 2.19
N LEU A 191 -7.99 -2.53 2.91
CA LEU A 191 -7.45 -2.79 4.25
C LEU A 191 -8.52 -3.16 5.28
N ILE A 192 -9.77 -2.73 5.09
CA ILE A 192 -10.84 -3.00 6.09
C ILE A 192 -11.91 -3.97 5.61
N SER A 193 -12.00 -4.24 4.29
CA SER A 193 -13.13 -5.00 3.72
C SER A 193 -12.74 -5.97 2.62
N ALA A 194 -11.45 -6.05 2.24
CA ALA A 194 -10.97 -6.80 1.06
C ALA A 194 -11.78 -6.51 -0.22
N SER A 195 -12.32 -5.31 -0.34
CA SER A 195 -13.17 -4.83 -1.43
C SER A 195 -13.10 -3.30 -1.50
N VAL A 196 -13.91 -2.70 -2.36
CA VAL A 196 -14.04 -1.23 -2.49
C VAL A 196 -15.46 -0.79 -2.20
N ALA A 197 -15.63 0.50 -1.88
CA ALA A 197 -16.94 1.13 -1.73
C ALA A 197 -17.78 1.03 -3.03
N ARG A 198 -19.10 1.01 -2.87
CA ARG A 198 -20.07 0.93 -3.97
C ARG A 198 -20.92 2.17 -4.04
N ALA A 199 -21.08 2.70 -5.26
CA ALA A 199 -21.92 3.87 -5.56
C ALA A 199 -22.60 3.69 -6.94
N PRO A 200 -23.54 2.72 -7.08
CA PRO A 200 -24.19 2.44 -8.36
C PRO A 200 -25.01 3.61 -8.89
N ASP A 201 -25.48 4.50 -8.04
CA ASP A 201 -26.31 5.64 -8.39
C ASP A 201 -25.57 6.99 -8.33
N GLU A 202 -24.23 6.95 -8.29
CA GLU A 202 -23.40 8.16 -8.28
C GLU A 202 -23.60 8.97 -9.57
N PRO A 203 -23.66 10.31 -9.51
CA PRO A 203 -23.86 11.15 -10.69
C PRO A 203 -22.84 10.92 -11.80
N ALA A 204 -23.27 11.19 -13.05
CA ALA A 204 -22.46 10.97 -14.25
C ALA A 204 -21.15 11.76 -14.28
N GLU A 205 -21.09 12.91 -13.59
CA GLU A 205 -19.87 13.71 -13.47
C GLU A 205 -18.74 12.97 -12.75
N HIS A 206 -19.04 12.08 -11.79
CA HIS A 206 -18.06 11.29 -11.05
C HIS A 206 -17.75 9.95 -11.71
N ARG A 207 -18.55 9.52 -12.70
CA ARG A 207 -18.38 8.23 -13.37
C ARG A 207 -17.39 8.29 -14.52
N ALA A 208 -16.57 7.26 -14.60
CA ALA A 208 -15.75 7.01 -15.77
C ALA A 208 -16.64 6.63 -16.98
N GLN A 209 -16.17 6.98 -18.16
CA GLN A 209 -16.77 6.55 -19.43
C GLN A 209 -15.73 5.76 -20.22
N LEU A 210 -16.14 4.58 -20.65
CA LEU A 210 -15.31 3.68 -21.44
C LEU A 210 -15.92 3.54 -22.84
N ALA A 211 -15.07 3.48 -23.85
CA ALA A 211 -15.47 3.07 -25.19
C ALA A 211 -15.78 1.56 -25.22
N PRO A 212 -16.43 1.03 -26.26
CA PRO A 212 -16.75 -0.40 -26.37
C PRO A 212 -15.54 -1.33 -26.32
N ASP A 213 -14.36 -0.84 -26.68
CA ASP A 213 -13.08 -1.55 -26.59
C ASP A 213 -12.41 -1.47 -25.21
N GLY A 214 -13.08 -0.85 -24.22
CA GLY A 214 -12.56 -0.67 -22.86
C GLY A 214 -11.64 0.55 -22.69
N ARG A 215 -11.34 1.29 -23.75
CA ARG A 215 -10.52 2.52 -23.69
C ARG A 215 -11.23 3.61 -22.92
N VAL A 216 -10.50 4.28 -22.02
CA VAL A 216 -11.02 5.38 -21.22
C VAL A 216 -11.30 6.60 -22.11
N VAL A 217 -12.56 7.01 -22.19
CA VAL A 217 -13.01 8.25 -22.85
C VAL A 217 -13.00 9.41 -21.87
N LYS A 218 -13.48 9.17 -20.65
CA LYS A 218 -13.47 10.12 -19.53
C LYS A 218 -13.05 9.37 -18.26
N ASP A 219 -12.07 9.89 -17.55
CA ASP A 219 -11.72 9.38 -16.22
C ASP A 219 -12.81 9.74 -15.19
N GLY A 220 -12.89 8.99 -14.11
CA GLY A 220 -13.86 9.20 -13.04
C GLY A 220 -13.44 8.57 -11.73
N ASP A 221 -14.12 8.94 -10.66
CA ASP A 221 -13.87 8.39 -9.31
C ASP A 221 -14.62 7.07 -9.10
N VAL A 222 -15.65 6.85 -9.92
CA VAL A 222 -16.48 5.66 -9.89
C VAL A 222 -16.45 4.98 -11.27
N THR A 223 -16.32 3.66 -11.28
CA THR A 223 -16.40 2.89 -12.54
C THR A 223 -17.81 2.95 -13.15
N PRO A 224 -18.00 2.63 -14.45
CA PRO A 224 -19.33 2.61 -15.05
C PRO A 224 -20.34 1.73 -14.33
N ASP A 225 -19.89 0.68 -13.66
CA ASP A 225 -20.72 -0.27 -12.91
C ASP A 225 -20.74 0.00 -11.38
N GLY A 226 -20.29 1.20 -10.95
CA GLY A 226 -20.51 1.72 -9.61
C GLY A 226 -19.50 1.30 -8.53
N TYR A 227 -18.25 0.99 -8.87
CA TYR A 227 -17.18 0.80 -7.88
C TYR A 227 -16.39 2.09 -7.68
N VAL A 228 -16.19 2.50 -6.43
CA VAL A 228 -15.38 3.69 -6.10
C VAL A 228 -13.91 3.29 -6.15
N VAL A 229 -13.17 3.87 -7.09
CA VAL A 229 -11.78 3.49 -7.40
C VAL A 229 -10.77 4.62 -7.20
N ASN A 230 -11.25 5.84 -6.96
CA ASN A 230 -10.43 7.01 -6.62
C ASN A 230 -11.00 7.72 -5.39
N ASN A 231 -10.40 8.86 -5.01
CA ASN A 231 -10.73 9.54 -3.77
C ASN A 231 -12.03 10.34 -3.87
N MET A 232 -12.94 10.06 -2.97
CA MET A 232 -14.15 10.86 -2.68
C MET A 232 -14.21 11.09 -1.18
N ASP A 233 -14.81 12.19 -0.72
CA ASP A 233 -14.99 12.45 0.70
C ASP A 233 -16.14 11.61 1.28
N PRO A 234 -16.14 11.31 2.60
CA PRO A 234 -17.15 10.46 3.22
C PRO A 234 -18.53 11.13 3.26
N PRO A 235 -19.60 10.34 3.36
CA PRO A 235 -20.96 10.87 3.55
C PRO A 235 -21.19 11.50 4.93
N TYR A 236 -20.33 11.21 5.89
CA TYR A 236 -20.43 11.69 7.27
C TYR A 236 -19.33 12.72 7.61
N PRO A 237 -19.63 13.77 8.41
CA PRO A 237 -18.64 14.73 8.85
C PRO A 237 -17.61 14.09 9.82
N PRO A 238 -16.43 14.71 10.00
CA PRO A 238 -15.95 15.88 9.28
C PRO A 238 -15.46 15.56 7.86
N GLN A 239 -15.76 16.44 6.89
CA GLN A 239 -15.44 16.24 5.47
C GLN A 239 -15.10 17.57 4.79
N ARG A 240 -14.48 17.50 3.60
CA ARG A 240 -14.37 18.64 2.69
C ARG A 240 -15.71 18.81 1.94
N VAL A 241 -15.90 19.94 1.28
CA VAL A 241 -17.22 20.31 0.74
C VAL A 241 -17.46 19.83 -0.71
N ARG A 242 -16.58 19.02 -1.28
CA ARG A 242 -16.68 18.55 -2.68
C ARG A 242 -16.37 17.08 -2.81
N ASP A 243 -16.86 16.51 -3.90
CA ASP A 243 -16.62 15.11 -4.28
C ASP A 243 -17.03 14.13 -3.17
N ILE A 244 -18.18 14.40 -2.53
CA ILE A 244 -18.70 13.59 -1.43
C ILE A 244 -19.39 12.35 -1.98
N LEU A 245 -19.00 11.17 -1.51
CA LEU A 245 -19.72 9.93 -1.76
C LEU A 245 -21.08 9.97 -1.05
N ARG A 246 -22.16 9.96 -1.83
CA ARG A 246 -23.52 10.20 -1.31
C ARG A 246 -24.10 9.01 -0.55
N VAL A 247 -23.61 7.82 -0.79
CA VAL A 247 -24.17 6.58 -0.25
C VAL A 247 -23.30 6.03 0.87
N PRO A 248 -23.80 5.99 2.14
CA PRO A 248 -23.16 5.28 3.22
C PRO A 248 -22.96 3.81 2.88
N GLN A 249 -21.81 3.26 3.25
CA GLN A 249 -21.44 1.90 2.91
C GLN A 249 -21.97 0.90 3.94
N THR A 250 -22.44 -0.24 3.46
CA THR A 250 -22.99 -1.33 4.29
C THR A 250 -22.29 -2.66 4.07
N LEU A 251 -21.17 -2.67 3.29
CA LEU A 251 -20.37 -3.88 3.08
C LEU A 251 -19.76 -4.36 4.40
N PRO A 252 -19.56 -5.67 4.57
CA PRO A 252 -18.87 -6.21 5.74
C PRO A 252 -17.44 -5.69 5.82
N THR A 253 -17.00 -5.43 7.05
CA THR A 253 -15.64 -4.96 7.35
C THR A 253 -15.01 -5.84 8.43
N ILE A 254 -13.71 -5.72 8.62
CA ILE A 254 -13.01 -6.42 9.69
C ILE A 254 -13.56 -6.03 11.08
N ALA A 255 -14.09 -4.82 11.23
CA ALA A 255 -14.76 -4.39 12.45
C ALA A 255 -15.95 -5.30 12.84
N ASP A 256 -16.74 -5.76 11.86
CA ASP A 256 -17.84 -6.68 12.10
C ASP A 256 -17.38 -8.01 12.69
N ARG A 257 -16.23 -8.51 12.22
CA ARG A 257 -15.62 -9.75 12.69
C ARG A 257 -15.01 -9.60 14.09
N LEU A 258 -14.30 -8.48 14.30
CA LEU A 258 -13.67 -8.18 15.60
C LEU A 258 -14.72 -7.98 16.71
N ASP A 259 -15.78 -7.21 16.43
CA ASP A 259 -16.88 -6.98 17.38
C ASP A 259 -17.59 -8.29 17.72
N ALA A 260 -17.93 -9.11 16.72
CA ALA A 260 -18.57 -10.40 16.95
C ALA A 260 -17.71 -11.35 17.81
N ALA A 261 -16.40 -11.30 17.67
CA ALA A 261 -15.44 -12.08 18.45
C ALA A 261 -15.03 -11.40 19.79
N ARG A 262 -15.53 -10.19 20.07
CA ARG A 262 -15.15 -9.36 21.23
C ARG A 262 -13.65 -9.07 21.28
N VAL A 263 -13.04 -8.88 20.14
CA VAL A 263 -11.64 -8.46 20.00
C VAL A 263 -11.62 -6.94 19.93
N SER A 264 -10.89 -6.31 20.84
CA SER A 264 -10.79 -4.85 20.89
C SER A 264 -10.04 -4.31 19.69
N TRP A 265 -10.54 -3.23 19.11
CA TRP A 265 -9.90 -2.58 17.96
C TRP A 265 -10.11 -1.07 17.97
N ALA A 266 -9.24 -0.34 17.27
CA ALA A 266 -9.39 1.10 17.02
C ALA A 266 -8.72 1.52 15.71
N TRP A 267 -9.29 2.56 15.10
CA TRP A 267 -8.69 3.35 14.03
C TRP A 267 -8.25 4.69 14.59
N TYR A 268 -6.96 4.97 14.55
CA TYR A 268 -6.38 6.22 15.03
C TYR A 268 -6.11 7.16 13.86
N ALA A 269 -6.78 8.31 13.82
CA ALA A 269 -6.66 9.30 12.77
C ALA A 269 -6.43 10.69 13.37
N THR A 270 -5.39 11.38 12.92
CA THR A 270 -5.08 12.72 13.41
C THR A 270 -6.21 13.70 13.14
N GLY A 271 -6.54 14.52 14.15
CA GLY A 271 -7.61 15.53 14.08
C GLY A 271 -9.01 14.97 14.26
N TRP A 272 -9.17 13.67 14.52
CA TRP A 272 -10.47 13.10 14.84
C TRP A 272 -10.97 13.68 16.17
N GLY A 273 -12.23 14.11 16.19
CA GLY A 273 -12.79 14.84 17.34
C GLY A 273 -12.65 16.37 17.27
N GLY A 274 -11.87 16.90 16.32
CA GLY A 274 -11.71 18.34 16.10
C GLY A 274 -12.95 19.05 15.53
N GLY A 275 -14.06 18.35 15.34
CA GLY A 275 -15.31 18.92 14.83
C GLY A 275 -15.13 19.59 13.46
N ALA A 276 -15.67 20.81 13.30
CA ALA A 276 -15.56 21.57 12.06
C ALA A 276 -14.11 21.95 11.68
N ASP A 277 -13.18 21.88 12.63
CA ASP A 277 -11.77 22.24 12.42
C ASP A 277 -10.89 21.03 12.10
N ALA A 278 -11.43 19.83 12.18
CA ALA A 278 -10.67 18.58 12.02
C ALA A 278 -9.79 18.56 10.76
N VAL A 279 -10.35 18.99 9.61
CA VAL A 279 -9.60 19.05 8.33
C VAL A 279 -8.46 20.07 8.41
N ARG A 280 -8.68 21.22 9.04
CA ARG A 280 -7.61 22.23 9.27
C ARG A 280 -6.54 21.73 10.23
N GLN A 281 -6.89 20.82 11.14
CA GLN A 281 -5.99 20.17 12.08
C GLN A 281 -5.26 18.98 11.46
N GLY A 282 -5.44 18.72 10.17
CA GLY A 282 -4.70 17.70 9.42
C GLY A 282 -5.43 16.38 9.22
N LEU A 283 -6.72 16.30 9.54
CA LEU A 283 -7.54 15.16 9.14
C LEU A 283 -7.67 15.14 7.61
N MET A 284 -7.40 14.00 7.04
CA MET A 284 -7.69 13.69 5.63
C MET A 284 -8.88 12.74 5.61
N PRO A 285 -10.10 13.19 5.27
CA PRO A 285 -11.31 12.39 5.44
C PRO A 285 -11.27 11.03 4.73
N HIS A 286 -10.74 10.99 3.51
CA HIS A 286 -10.60 9.75 2.74
C HIS A 286 -9.52 8.78 3.27
N HIS A 287 -8.75 9.17 4.30
CA HIS A 287 -7.83 8.27 5.00
C HIS A 287 -8.48 7.50 6.16
N ASN A 288 -9.77 7.71 6.42
CA ASN A 288 -10.53 6.94 7.40
C ASN A 288 -11.67 6.19 6.69
N PRO A 289 -11.46 4.95 6.24
CA PRO A 289 -12.48 4.20 5.50
C PRO A 289 -13.71 3.86 6.37
N PHE A 290 -13.57 3.77 7.69
CA PHE A 290 -14.70 3.55 8.60
C PHE A 290 -15.66 4.73 8.65
N GLN A 291 -15.21 5.95 8.29
CA GLN A 291 -16.08 7.13 8.20
C GLN A 291 -17.12 7.03 7.06
N TYR A 292 -16.98 6.04 6.17
CA TYR A 292 -17.96 5.76 5.13
C TYR A 292 -18.98 4.70 5.54
N VAL A 293 -18.69 3.93 6.60
CA VAL A 293 -19.46 2.75 7.00
C VAL A 293 -20.62 3.16 7.90
N LYS A 294 -21.85 2.89 7.42
CA LYS A 294 -23.10 3.27 8.09
C LYS A 294 -23.13 2.83 9.55
N ARG A 295 -22.90 1.54 9.81
CA ARG A 295 -22.93 0.96 11.16
C ARG A 295 -21.96 1.67 12.13
N ILE A 296 -20.78 1.99 11.65
CA ILE A 296 -19.75 2.66 12.46
C ILE A 296 -20.16 4.11 12.78
N MET A 297 -20.64 4.84 11.78
CA MET A 297 -20.90 6.27 11.95
C MET A 297 -22.26 6.60 12.57
N GLU A 298 -23.25 5.73 12.45
CA GLU A 298 -24.59 5.99 12.98
C GLU A 298 -24.81 5.48 14.42
N THR A 299 -23.84 4.77 15.01
CA THR A 299 -23.94 4.29 16.40
C THR A 299 -22.86 4.94 17.30
N PRO A 300 -23.17 5.25 18.58
CA PRO A 300 -22.16 5.73 19.53
C PRO A 300 -21.02 4.73 19.74
N GLU A 301 -21.34 3.44 19.80
CA GLU A 301 -20.37 2.34 19.94
C GLU A 301 -19.41 2.31 18.76
N GLY A 302 -19.93 2.28 17.52
CA GLY A 302 -19.09 2.30 16.31
C GLY A 302 -18.15 3.50 16.28
N ARG A 303 -18.66 4.72 16.56
CA ARG A 303 -17.84 5.93 16.59
C ARG A 303 -16.75 5.89 17.66
N SER A 304 -16.94 5.19 18.77
CA SER A 304 -15.95 5.09 19.86
C SER A 304 -14.68 4.35 19.46
N HIS A 305 -14.71 3.58 18.37
CA HIS A 305 -13.53 2.91 17.81
C HIS A 305 -12.67 3.84 16.96
N ILE A 306 -13.20 5.01 16.53
CA ILE A 306 -12.41 5.98 15.79
C ILE A 306 -11.88 6.99 16.81
N ARG A 307 -10.56 7.10 16.91
CA ARG A 307 -9.86 7.89 17.93
C ARG A 307 -8.88 8.87 17.32
N ASP A 308 -8.53 9.90 18.07
CA ASP A 308 -7.43 10.77 17.65
C ASP A 308 -6.08 10.03 17.71
N ALA A 309 -5.18 10.34 16.78
CA ALA A 309 -3.87 9.67 16.71
C ALA A 309 -3.03 9.87 17.98
N SER A 310 -3.22 10.95 18.73
CA SER A 310 -2.54 11.17 20.01
C SER A 310 -2.94 10.16 21.09
N GLU A 311 -4.15 9.58 21.00
CA GLU A 311 -4.60 8.57 21.92
C GLU A 311 -3.86 7.23 21.75
N PHE A 312 -3.25 6.97 20.57
CA PHE A 312 -2.46 5.77 20.36
C PHE A 312 -1.22 5.72 21.28
N THR A 313 -0.46 6.81 21.35
CA THR A 313 0.72 6.87 22.24
C THR A 313 0.32 6.87 23.71
N THR A 314 -0.83 7.45 24.04
CA THR A 314 -1.42 7.36 25.39
C THR A 314 -1.75 5.91 25.72
N ALA A 315 -2.42 5.17 24.82
CA ALA A 315 -2.79 3.78 25.01
C ALA A 315 -1.57 2.85 25.17
N LEU A 316 -0.45 3.15 24.49
CA LEU A 316 0.82 2.43 24.70
C LEU A 316 1.37 2.60 26.13
N ARG A 317 1.20 3.79 26.74
CA ARG A 317 1.75 4.14 28.06
C ARG A 317 0.86 3.68 29.20
N ASP A 318 -0.44 3.88 29.10
CA ASP A 318 -1.41 3.57 30.16
C ASP A 318 -1.89 2.12 30.18
N GLY A 319 -1.59 1.35 29.14
CA GLY A 319 -1.95 -0.08 29.09
C GLY A 319 -3.33 -0.34 28.46
N SER A 320 -3.90 0.60 27.75
CA SER A 320 -5.23 0.49 27.10
C SER A 320 -5.18 0.22 25.60
N LEU A 321 -4.02 -0.22 25.06
CA LEU A 321 -3.87 -0.55 23.64
C LEU A 321 -4.84 -1.67 23.23
N PRO A 322 -5.67 -1.48 22.19
CA PRO A 322 -6.52 -2.54 21.69
C PRO A 322 -5.72 -3.66 21.00
N SER A 323 -6.34 -4.83 20.86
CA SER A 323 -5.73 -5.98 20.18
C SER A 323 -5.43 -5.71 18.70
N VAL A 324 -6.24 -4.88 18.03
CA VAL A 324 -5.98 -4.44 16.66
C VAL A 324 -6.00 -2.92 16.59
N ALA A 325 -4.90 -2.32 16.15
CA ALA A 325 -4.76 -0.88 16.03
C ALA A 325 -4.33 -0.49 14.61
N PHE A 326 -5.14 0.30 13.92
CA PHE A 326 -4.76 0.94 12.66
C PHE A 326 -4.38 2.39 12.97
N VAL A 327 -3.20 2.83 12.53
CA VAL A 327 -2.67 4.15 12.87
C VAL A 327 -2.31 4.93 11.62
N LYS A 328 -3.00 6.05 11.42
CA LYS A 328 -2.74 6.99 10.32
C LYS A 328 -1.97 8.21 10.83
N PRO A 329 -0.83 8.55 10.24
CA PRO A 329 -0.09 9.75 10.60
C PRO A 329 -0.84 11.04 10.22
N HIS A 330 -0.41 12.13 10.83
CA HIS A 330 -0.81 13.47 10.40
C HIS A 330 -0.41 13.72 8.94
N ALA A 331 -1.20 14.50 8.20
CA ALA A 331 -0.93 14.81 6.80
C ALA A 331 0.51 15.30 6.53
N LYS A 332 1.12 16.05 7.47
CA LYS A 332 2.52 16.53 7.36
C LYS A 332 3.59 15.45 7.61
N ASP A 333 3.22 14.28 8.16
CA ASP A 333 4.12 13.21 8.57
C ASP A 333 3.84 11.87 7.86
N ASN A 334 2.91 11.86 6.89
CA ASN A 334 2.40 10.64 6.24
C ASN A 334 3.21 10.17 5.00
N ALA A 335 4.26 10.89 4.64
CA ALA A 335 5.07 10.71 3.42
C ALA A 335 4.42 11.15 2.10
N HIS A 336 3.14 11.55 2.06
CA HIS A 336 2.44 11.96 0.84
C HIS A 336 3.09 13.19 0.18
N PRO A 337 3.43 13.17 -1.12
CA PRO A 337 4.17 14.27 -1.77
C PRO A 337 3.49 15.63 -1.70
N ALA A 338 2.14 15.66 -1.69
CA ALA A 338 1.39 16.91 -1.66
C ALA A 338 1.42 17.59 -0.27
N THR A 339 1.55 16.84 0.80
CA THR A 339 1.37 17.35 2.19
C THR A 339 2.56 17.08 3.09
N SER A 340 3.44 16.15 2.72
CA SER A 340 4.55 15.67 3.52
C SER A 340 5.81 15.46 2.66
N THR A 341 6.83 14.89 3.26
CA THR A 341 8.09 14.55 2.63
C THR A 341 8.51 13.12 2.99
N VAL A 342 9.44 12.55 2.24
CA VAL A 342 9.99 11.21 2.51
C VAL A 342 10.63 11.16 3.91
N GLY A 343 11.44 12.17 4.26
CA GLY A 343 12.10 12.24 5.57
C GLY A 343 11.12 12.48 6.72
N GLY A 344 10.01 13.21 6.47
CA GLY A 344 8.94 13.37 7.46
C GLY A 344 8.28 12.04 7.81
N GLY A 345 7.95 11.25 6.79
CA GLY A 345 7.38 9.91 6.96
C GLY A 345 8.36 8.94 7.65
N ASP A 346 9.64 8.96 7.26
CA ASP A 346 10.66 8.10 7.88
C ASP A 346 10.84 8.39 9.37
N ARG A 347 10.92 9.69 9.72
CA ARG A 347 11.00 10.11 11.13
C ARG A 347 9.78 9.65 11.92
N TRP A 348 8.58 9.84 11.39
CA TRP A 348 7.36 9.41 12.06
C TRP A 348 7.35 7.89 12.31
N VAL A 349 7.74 7.09 11.32
CA VAL A 349 7.89 5.64 11.48
C VAL A 349 8.88 5.31 12.60
N GLY A 350 10.05 5.95 12.58
CA GLY A 350 11.07 5.77 13.62
C GLY A 350 10.55 6.09 15.01
N ASP A 351 9.82 7.22 15.16
CA ASP A 351 9.23 7.66 16.44
C ASP A 351 8.19 6.65 16.94
N MET A 352 7.25 6.24 16.09
CA MET A 352 6.21 5.30 16.47
C MET A 352 6.77 3.93 16.86
N VAL A 353 7.74 3.41 16.11
CA VAL A 353 8.35 2.11 16.44
C VAL A 353 9.17 2.20 17.73
N ARG A 354 9.85 3.32 18.02
CA ARG A 354 10.51 3.53 19.32
C ARG A 354 9.52 3.50 20.48
N GLU A 355 8.38 4.20 20.37
CA GLU A 355 7.32 4.18 21.41
C GLU A 355 6.74 2.76 21.59
N ILE A 356 6.49 2.02 20.50
CA ILE A 356 6.00 0.64 20.57
C ILE A 356 7.03 -0.26 21.24
N MET A 357 8.30 -0.19 20.85
CA MET A 357 9.38 -0.99 21.45
C MET A 357 9.63 -0.66 22.91
N ALA A 358 9.43 0.59 23.33
CA ALA A 358 9.54 1.00 24.73
C ALA A 358 8.34 0.62 25.60
N SER A 359 7.22 0.20 24.98
CA SER A 359 6.00 -0.12 25.69
C SER A 359 6.02 -1.53 26.29
N ARG A 360 5.14 -1.77 27.26
CA ARG A 360 4.85 -3.10 27.82
C ARG A 360 4.36 -4.13 26.80
N TYR A 361 3.93 -3.68 25.62
CA TYR A 361 3.37 -4.52 24.57
C TYR A 361 4.41 -5.13 23.65
N TRP A 362 5.66 -4.60 23.66
CA TRP A 362 6.73 -5.09 22.78
C TRP A 362 6.85 -6.62 22.76
N PRO A 363 6.85 -7.36 23.89
CA PRO A 363 6.98 -8.81 23.86
C PRO A 363 5.83 -9.57 23.18
N ARG A 364 4.72 -8.89 22.82
CA ARG A 364 3.48 -9.52 22.36
C ARG A 364 2.85 -8.81 21.16
N VAL A 365 3.66 -8.16 20.31
CA VAL A 365 3.16 -7.36 19.20
C VAL A 365 3.71 -7.81 17.84
N VAL A 366 2.87 -7.69 16.82
CA VAL A 366 3.28 -7.65 15.41
C VAL A 366 2.89 -6.29 14.84
N VAL A 367 3.85 -5.57 14.31
CA VAL A 367 3.65 -4.28 13.64
C VAL A 367 3.85 -4.48 12.16
N VAL A 368 2.86 -4.10 11.36
CA VAL A 368 2.94 -4.01 9.91
C VAL A 368 3.06 -2.54 9.54
N ILE A 369 4.17 -2.16 8.93
CA ILE A 369 4.40 -0.80 8.42
C ILE A 369 4.28 -0.86 6.92
N THR A 370 3.33 -0.16 6.34
CA THR A 370 3.11 -0.18 4.89
C THR A 370 2.52 1.13 4.39
N TYR A 371 2.41 1.24 3.08
CA TYR A 371 1.86 2.38 2.36
C TYR A 371 0.56 1.95 1.67
N ASP A 372 -0.37 2.87 1.53
CA ASP A 372 -1.66 2.62 0.90
C ASP A 372 -1.52 2.28 -0.60
N GLU A 373 -0.69 3.05 -1.30
CA GLU A 373 -0.42 2.89 -2.73
C GLU A 373 0.93 3.47 -3.15
N GLY A 374 1.33 3.22 -4.40
CA GLY A 374 2.59 3.69 -4.97
C GLY A 374 2.68 5.18 -5.27
N GLY A 375 1.57 5.93 -5.21
CA GLY A 375 1.56 7.39 -5.40
C GLY A 375 2.02 7.87 -6.77
N GLY A 376 1.90 7.04 -7.81
CA GLY A 376 2.41 7.36 -9.15
C GLY A 376 3.92 7.36 -9.28
N TRP A 377 4.67 6.95 -8.25
CA TRP A 377 6.10 6.70 -8.31
C TRP A 377 6.41 5.38 -9.01
N PHE A 378 7.44 5.38 -9.81
CA PHE A 378 7.84 4.23 -10.61
C PHE A 378 8.12 3.00 -9.74
N ASP A 379 7.66 1.86 -10.23
CA ASP A 379 8.07 0.53 -9.77
C ASP A 379 8.30 -0.35 -11.00
N HIS A 380 9.40 -1.12 -11.01
CA HIS A 380 9.76 -1.89 -12.19
C HIS A 380 9.02 -3.21 -12.31
N VAL A 381 8.39 -3.69 -11.25
CA VAL A 381 7.70 -4.98 -11.23
C VAL A 381 6.25 -4.80 -11.69
N LYS A 382 5.91 -5.48 -12.78
CA LYS A 382 4.50 -5.52 -13.22
C LYS A 382 3.66 -6.28 -12.21
N PRO A 383 2.60 -5.67 -11.66
CA PRO A 383 1.74 -6.35 -10.71
C PRO A 383 1.00 -7.52 -11.34
N PRO A 384 0.79 -8.61 -10.60
CA PRO A 384 -0.07 -9.71 -11.05
C PRO A 384 -1.54 -9.29 -11.04
N VAL A 385 -2.33 -9.91 -11.90
CA VAL A 385 -3.79 -9.74 -11.93
C VAL A 385 -4.40 -10.89 -11.11
N VAL A 386 -5.04 -10.56 -10.00
CA VAL A 386 -5.65 -11.52 -9.09
C VAL A 386 -7.18 -11.48 -9.12
N ASP A 387 -7.76 -10.34 -9.49
CA ASP A 387 -9.19 -10.13 -9.71
C ASP A 387 -9.42 -8.96 -10.68
N ARG A 388 -10.65 -8.49 -10.79
CA ARG A 388 -11.01 -7.36 -11.65
C ARG A 388 -10.35 -6.01 -11.28
N PHE A 389 -9.86 -5.87 -10.05
CA PHE A 389 -9.20 -4.68 -9.55
C PHE A 389 -7.67 -4.76 -9.76
N GLY A 390 -7.15 -5.93 -10.11
CA GLY A 390 -5.74 -6.23 -10.31
C GLY A 390 -4.99 -6.36 -8.99
N LEU A 391 -3.73 -6.07 -9.00
CA LEU A 391 -2.93 -5.48 -7.96
C LEU A 391 -2.30 -4.23 -8.57
N GLY A 392 -2.06 -3.21 -7.77
CA GLY A 392 -1.29 -2.05 -8.23
C GLY A 392 0.21 -2.22 -8.00
N SER A 393 0.97 -1.13 -8.01
CA SER A 393 2.41 -1.13 -7.78
C SER A 393 2.77 -1.77 -6.44
N ARG A 394 3.99 -2.28 -6.35
CA ARG A 394 4.54 -2.65 -5.04
C ARG A 394 4.66 -1.43 -4.14
N VAL A 395 4.41 -1.64 -2.85
CA VAL A 395 4.60 -0.63 -1.81
C VAL A 395 5.56 -1.17 -0.73
N PRO A 396 6.36 -0.30 -0.09
CA PRO A 396 7.25 -0.72 0.98
C PRO A 396 6.46 -1.33 2.13
N THR A 397 6.89 -2.50 2.60
CA THR A 397 6.24 -3.15 3.75
C THR A 397 7.27 -3.81 4.64
N LEU A 398 7.18 -3.51 5.93
CA LEU A 398 8.04 -4.05 6.98
C LEU A 398 7.20 -4.79 8.02
N ILE A 399 7.66 -5.98 8.42
CA ILE A 399 7.11 -6.73 9.54
C ILE A 399 8.05 -6.60 10.73
N VAL A 400 7.62 -5.83 11.73
CA VAL A 400 8.40 -5.52 12.93
C VAL A 400 7.77 -6.22 14.14
N SER A 401 8.54 -7.10 14.76
CA SER A 401 8.08 -7.88 15.91
C SER A 401 9.30 -8.42 16.67
N PRO A 402 9.23 -8.67 17.98
CA PRO A 402 10.27 -9.40 18.67
C PRO A 402 10.46 -10.83 18.15
N TYR A 403 9.51 -11.35 17.40
CA TYR A 403 9.55 -12.66 16.73
C TYR A 403 9.91 -12.60 15.25
N ALA A 404 10.07 -11.42 14.66
CA ALA A 404 10.42 -11.30 13.26
C ALA A 404 11.82 -11.86 12.97
N ARG A 405 12.01 -12.56 11.86
CA ARG A 405 13.32 -13.02 11.38
C ARG A 405 14.23 -11.82 11.15
N ARG A 406 15.48 -11.93 11.56
CA ARG A 406 16.41 -10.80 11.49
C ARG A 406 16.91 -10.60 10.07
N GLY A 407 16.73 -9.39 9.53
CA GLY A 407 17.28 -8.95 8.24
C GLY A 407 16.82 -9.81 7.06
N ALA A 408 15.68 -10.49 7.20
CA ALA A 408 15.13 -11.33 6.13
C ALA A 408 14.35 -10.50 5.11
N ILE A 409 14.31 -11.01 3.88
CA ILE A 409 13.45 -10.48 2.82
C ILE A 409 12.40 -11.54 2.52
N GLY A 410 11.13 -11.16 2.58
CA GLY A 410 10.01 -12.01 2.20
C GLY A 410 9.64 -11.76 0.73
N HIS A 411 9.68 -12.84 -0.06
CA HIS A 411 9.40 -12.81 -1.50
C HIS A 411 7.99 -13.33 -1.86
N GLY A 412 7.16 -13.60 -0.85
CA GLY A 412 5.77 -14.03 -1.06
C GLY A 412 4.92 -12.94 -1.71
N LEU A 413 3.85 -13.33 -2.36
CA LEU A 413 2.88 -12.39 -2.93
C LEU A 413 1.92 -11.93 -1.85
N TYR A 414 1.98 -10.64 -1.49
CA TYR A 414 1.15 -10.02 -0.46
C TYR A 414 0.47 -8.75 -0.95
N ASP A 415 -0.59 -8.37 -0.27
CA ASP A 415 -1.29 -7.09 -0.41
C ASP A 415 -2.01 -6.70 0.89
N HIS A 416 -2.86 -5.67 0.87
CA HIS A 416 -3.57 -5.23 2.08
C HIS A 416 -4.52 -6.31 2.63
N ALA A 417 -5.05 -7.21 1.77
CA ALA A 417 -5.83 -8.36 2.22
C ALA A 417 -5.00 -9.36 3.04
N SER A 418 -3.67 -9.36 2.89
CA SER A 418 -2.77 -10.16 3.73
C SER A 418 -2.74 -9.68 5.20
N ILE A 419 -2.98 -8.39 5.44
CA ILE A 419 -3.14 -7.85 6.80
C ILE A 419 -4.43 -8.38 7.42
N LEU A 420 -5.53 -8.37 6.67
CA LEU A 420 -6.80 -8.96 7.10
C LEU A 420 -6.61 -10.45 7.43
N LYS A 421 -5.94 -11.18 6.53
CA LYS A 421 -5.63 -12.60 6.74
C LYS A 421 -4.82 -12.88 8.00
N LEU A 422 -3.84 -12.01 8.34
CA LEU A 422 -3.10 -12.13 9.61
C LEU A 422 -4.02 -11.93 10.82
N ILE A 423 -4.89 -10.90 10.79
CA ILE A 423 -5.84 -10.60 11.86
C ILE A 423 -6.84 -11.75 12.00
N GLU A 424 -7.41 -12.21 10.90
CA GLU A 424 -8.35 -13.33 10.85
C GLU A 424 -7.73 -14.61 11.42
N TRP A 425 -6.52 -14.94 10.98
CA TRP A 425 -5.79 -16.08 11.52
C TRP A 425 -5.55 -15.93 13.03
N ARG A 426 -5.04 -14.76 13.47
CA ARG A 426 -4.68 -14.58 14.88
C ARG A 426 -5.87 -14.68 15.82
N PHE A 427 -7.02 -14.18 15.42
CA PHE A 427 -8.22 -14.13 16.26
C PHE A 427 -9.29 -15.17 15.88
N ALA A 428 -8.95 -16.09 14.97
CA ALA A 428 -9.84 -17.14 14.47
C ALA A 428 -11.16 -16.57 13.91
N LEU A 429 -11.06 -15.55 13.05
CA LEU A 429 -12.19 -14.88 12.42
C LEU A 429 -12.47 -15.48 11.04
N GLU A 430 -13.74 -15.45 10.63
CA GLU A 430 -14.12 -15.82 9.27
C GLU A 430 -13.69 -14.72 8.28
N PRO A 431 -13.19 -15.09 7.11
CA PRO A 431 -12.88 -14.13 6.05
C PRO A 431 -14.07 -13.28 5.63
N LEU A 432 -13.80 -12.11 5.09
CA LEU A 432 -14.83 -11.19 4.59
C LEU A 432 -15.24 -11.52 3.15
N THR A 433 -14.28 -11.90 2.32
CA THR A 433 -14.44 -12.16 0.89
C THR A 433 -13.56 -13.33 0.44
N GLU A 434 -13.65 -13.71 -0.82
CA GLU A 434 -12.70 -14.67 -1.41
C GLU A 434 -11.29 -14.09 -1.55
N ARG A 435 -11.15 -12.76 -1.58
CA ARG A 435 -9.85 -12.10 -1.73
C ARG A 435 -8.98 -12.31 -0.49
N ASP A 436 -9.47 -12.01 0.70
CA ASP A 436 -8.75 -12.21 1.95
C ASP A 436 -8.70 -13.69 2.36
N ARG A 437 -9.70 -14.50 2.00
CA ARG A 437 -9.64 -15.95 2.13
C ARG A 437 -8.42 -16.53 1.43
N GLY A 438 -8.15 -16.09 0.20
CA GLY A 438 -7.04 -16.54 -0.65
C GLY A 438 -5.71 -15.82 -0.42
N ALA A 439 -5.69 -14.77 0.40
CA ALA A 439 -4.47 -14.01 0.65
C ALA A 439 -3.42 -14.82 1.44
N ALA A 440 -2.14 -14.56 1.16
CA ALA A 440 -1.05 -15.11 1.96
C ALA A 440 -0.96 -14.38 3.33
N THR A 441 -0.47 -15.09 4.35
CA THR A 441 -0.15 -14.48 5.65
C THR A 441 1.33 -14.11 5.72
N PHE A 442 1.68 -13.26 6.69
CA PHE A 442 3.09 -12.91 6.97
C PHE A 442 3.77 -13.89 7.94
N LEU A 443 3.19 -15.05 8.21
CA LEU A 443 3.69 -15.96 9.25
C LEU A 443 5.09 -16.47 8.95
N GLU A 444 5.47 -16.58 7.69
CA GLU A 444 6.84 -16.94 7.30
C GLU A 444 7.89 -15.89 7.69
N ALA A 445 7.46 -14.62 7.90
CA ALA A 445 8.31 -13.55 8.42
C ALA A 445 8.62 -13.70 9.93
N LEU A 446 7.91 -14.57 10.62
CA LEU A 446 7.96 -14.73 12.07
C LEU A 446 8.57 -16.08 12.44
N ASP A 447 9.31 -16.10 13.55
CA ASP A 447 9.85 -17.31 14.14
C ASP A 447 9.44 -17.36 15.62
N PHE A 448 8.42 -18.16 15.91
CA PHE A 448 7.89 -18.31 17.25
C PHE A 448 8.66 -19.30 18.13
N SER A 449 9.67 -19.96 17.60
CA SER A 449 10.56 -20.82 18.38
C SER A 449 11.62 -20.03 19.15
N GLN A 450 11.85 -18.76 18.77
CA GLN A 450 12.80 -17.87 19.44
C GLN A 450 12.17 -17.15 20.64
N SER A 451 12.98 -16.82 21.64
CA SER A 451 12.57 -15.87 22.67
C SER A 451 12.36 -14.47 22.08
N PRO A 452 11.43 -13.66 22.64
CA PRO A 452 11.20 -12.31 22.15
C PRO A 452 12.47 -11.46 22.21
N ARG A 453 12.87 -10.89 21.08
CA ARG A 453 14.07 -10.06 20.98
C ARG A 453 13.86 -8.72 21.70
N PRO A 454 14.92 -8.18 22.35
CA PRO A 454 14.84 -6.84 22.93
C PRO A 454 14.64 -5.76 21.85
N PRO A 455 14.22 -4.54 22.25
CA PRO A 455 14.22 -3.36 21.40
C PRO A 455 15.56 -3.12 20.72
N VAL A 456 15.54 -2.62 19.49
CA VAL A 456 16.74 -2.25 18.74
C VAL A 456 16.87 -0.73 18.63
N PRO A 457 18.07 -0.16 18.65
CA PRO A 457 18.27 1.26 18.48
C PRO A 457 17.97 1.68 17.04
N LEU A 458 17.18 2.75 16.88
CA LEU A 458 16.85 3.37 15.60
C LEU A 458 17.54 4.74 15.49
N PRO A 459 17.95 5.17 14.28
CA PRO A 459 18.42 6.54 14.05
C PRO A 459 17.38 7.58 14.48
N GLN A 460 17.86 8.76 14.90
CA GLN A 460 17.02 9.91 15.22
C GLN A 460 16.64 10.69 13.95
#